data_74f87bf1e4d8f9e5a76a1e6940b3c3d9
#
_entry.id   74f87bf1e4d8f9e5a76a1e6940b3c3d9
#
_cell.length_a   1.000
_cell.length_b   1.000
_cell.length_c   1.000
_cell.angle_alpha   90.00
_cell.angle_beta   90.00
_cell.angle_gamma   90.00
#
_symmetry.space_group_name_H-M   'P 1'
#
loop_
_entity.id
_entity.type
_entity.pdbx_description
1 polymer ?
#
loop_
_entity_poly.entity_id
_entity_poly.type
_entity_poly.pdbx_seq_one_letter_code
_entity_poly.pdbx_strand_id
1 'polypeptide(L)'
;SDVYKRQEEYIDGGWSDNMPLGLAARMGAEELLAVDVDGVGVTLPNLTGLPTTCVRSYWDLGPILRFEPATAKRNIALGYQDCYRAFGRLAGTAYALRAGEDKKLAERFVRPYARLLRSAISRSPSLALTEGAALRPMERWCTTEQARALAPLERAAELAGVDPVGIYTADELCDAFLQKSDGEAAARFYPLLRQEAGWRPMEAAVSAAVPGEFLTALVRFVLTGQ
;
A
#
# COMPACT_ATOMS: atom_id res chain seq x y z
N SER A 1 31.07 -0.44 -14.42
CA SER A 1 32.39 -1.01 -14.71
C SER A 1 32.23 -1.95 -15.87
N ASP A 2 33.00 -1.71 -16.91
CA ASP A 2 33.01 -2.56 -18.11
C ASP A 2 33.62 -3.92 -17.76
N VAL A 3 32.89 -4.97 -18.07
CA VAL A 3 33.37 -6.34 -17.86
C VAL A 3 33.58 -6.98 -19.21
N TYR A 4 34.83 -7.40 -19.48
CA TYR A 4 35.17 -8.14 -20.68
C TYR A 4 35.02 -9.65 -20.44
N LYS A 5 34.15 -10.30 -21.21
CA LYS A 5 34.01 -11.75 -21.22
C LYS A 5 34.06 -12.24 -22.67
N ARG A 6 35.07 -13.06 -23.00
CA ARG A 6 35.29 -13.60 -24.37
C ARG A 6 35.42 -12.53 -25.46
N GLN A 7 36.08 -11.40 -25.16
CA GLN A 7 36.29 -10.24 -26.06
C GLN A 7 34.98 -9.45 -26.39
N GLU A 8 33.89 -9.68 -25.71
CA GLU A 8 32.66 -8.87 -25.82
C GLU A 8 32.61 -7.84 -24.70
N GLU A 9 32.16 -6.63 -25.04
CA GLU A 9 31.97 -5.55 -24.06
C GLU A 9 30.56 -5.68 -23.42
N TYR A 10 30.51 -5.59 -22.11
CA TYR A 10 29.27 -5.62 -21.36
C TYR A 10 29.16 -4.35 -20.54
N ILE A 11 27.92 -3.78 -20.47
CA ILE A 11 27.60 -2.64 -19.64
C ILE A 11 26.61 -3.07 -18.55
N ASP A 12 26.42 -2.20 -17.54
CA ASP A 12 25.42 -2.39 -16.50
C ASP A 12 24.02 -2.48 -17.12
N GLY A 13 23.24 -3.49 -16.71
CA GLY A 13 21.86 -3.72 -17.16
C GLY A 13 20.94 -2.53 -16.92
N GLY A 14 21.19 -1.71 -15.91
CA GLY A 14 20.43 -0.50 -15.60
C GLY A 14 20.36 0.51 -16.75
N TRP A 15 21.28 0.48 -17.71
CA TRP A 15 21.25 1.32 -18.91
C TRP A 15 20.34 0.79 -20.01
N SER A 16 20.03 -0.51 -19.99
CA SER A 16 19.24 -1.16 -21.04
C SER A 16 17.92 -1.72 -20.52
N ASP A 17 17.96 -2.54 -19.48
CA ASP A 17 16.79 -3.15 -18.86
C ASP A 17 17.17 -3.67 -17.46
N ASN A 18 16.60 -3.06 -16.41
CA ASN A 18 16.79 -3.49 -15.02
C ASN A 18 16.17 -4.87 -14.75
N MET A 19 15.21 -5.28 -15.57
CA MET A 19 14.45 -6.50 -15.38
C MET A 19 14.31 -7.24 -16.72
N PRO A 20 15.39 -7.89 -17.20
CA PRO A 20 15.53 -8.36 -18.57
C PRO A 20 14.72 -9.65 -18.86
N LEU A 21 13.38 -9.58 -18.66
CA LEU A 21 12.45 -10.70 -18.84
C LEU A 21 12.46 -11.22 -20.28
N GLY A 22 12.56 -10.32 -21.26
CA GLY A 22 12.68 -10.68 -22.67
C GLY A 22 13.94 -11.49 -22.97
N LEU A 23 15.04 -11.24 -22.27
CA LEU A 23 16.27 -12.03 -22.40
C LEU A 23 16.06 -13.43 -21.83
N ALA A 24 15.49 -13.56 -20.64
CA ALA A 24 15.18 -14.85 -20.03
C ALA A 24 14.29 -15.72 -20.94
N ALA A 25 13.24 -15.12 -21.53
CA ALA A 25 12.38 -15.81 -22.50
C ALA A 25 13.16 -16.31 -23.73
N ARG A 26 14.04 -15.49 -24.32
CA ARG A 26 14.90 -15.90 -25.44
C ARG A 26 15.91 -16.99 -25.07
N MET A 27 16.27 -17.09 -23.80
CA MET A 27 17.14 -18.17 -23.28
C MET A 27 16.37 -19.47 -22.98
N GLY A 28 15.05 -19.51 -23.27
CA GLY A 28 14.22 -20.71 -23.15
C GLY A 28 13.45 -20.85 -21.84
N ALA A 29 13.29 -19.76 -21.08
CA ALA A 29 12.43 -19.79 -19.90
C ALA A 29 10.96 -20.00 -20.30
N GLU A 30 10.27 -20.87 -19.59
CA GLU A 30 8.83 -21.16 -19.77
C GLU A 30 7.98 -20.41 -18.72
N GLU A 31 8.58 -20.01 -17.59
CA GLU A 31 7.98 -19.24 -16.53
C GLU A 31 9.01 -18.24 -16.00
N LEU A 32 8.53 -17.08 -15.55
CA LEU A 32 9.37 -15.98 -15.06
C LEU A 32 9.09 -15.65 -13.61
N LEU A 33 10.15 -15.55 -12.80
CA LEU A 33 10.11 -14.95 -11.49
C LEU A 33 10.93 -13.66 -11.51
N ALA A 34 10.26 -12.53 -11.36
CA ALA A 34 10.88 -11.22 -11.32
C ALA A 34 10.94 -10.68 -9.90
N VAL A 35 12.06 -10.08 -9.49
CA VAL A 35 12.21 -9.37 -8.22
C VAL A 35 12.53 -7.91 -8.55
N ASP A 36 11.56 -7.03 -8.27
CA ASP A 36 11.70 -5.60 -8.50
C ASP A 36 12.08 -4.91 -7.19
N VAL A 37 13.32 -4.42 -7.14
CA VAL A 37 13.87 -3.68 -5.99
C VAL A 37 13.83 -2.17 -6.18
N ASP A 38 13.04 -1.69 -7.14
CA ASP A 38 12.89 -0.28 -7.50
C ASP A 38 14.24 0.40 -7.83
N GLY A 39 15.09 -0.35 -8.56
CA GLY A 39 16.42 0.09 -8.96
C GLY A 39 16.35 1.26 -9.95
N VAL A 40 17.33 2.18 -9.84
CA VAL A 40 17.47 3.28 -10.80
C VAL A 40 17.89 2.74 -12.16
N GLY A 41 17.18 3.16 -13.22
CA GLY A 41 17.49 2.76 -14.60
C GLY A 41 16.25 2.51 -15.45
N VAL A 42 16.45 1.88 -16.59
CA VAL A 42 15.36 1.54 -17.52
C VAL A 42 14.77 0.19 -17.14
N THR A 43 13.45 0.12 -17.05
CA THR A 43 12.71 -1.16 -16.93
C THR A 43 11.77 -1.26 -18.12
N LEU A 44 11.97 -2.26 -18.96
CA LEU A 44 11.11 -2.48 -20.11
C LEU A 44 9.82 -3.24 -19.70
N PRO A 45 8.71 -3.01 -20.42
CA PRO A 45 7.47 -3.74 -20.15
C PRO A 45 7.65 -5.24 -20.48
N ASN A 46 6.99 -6.09 -19.69
CA ASN A 46 6.95 -7.52 -20.00
C ASN A 46 6.05 -7.80 -21.21
N LEU A 47 6.66 -8.09 -22.34
CA LEU A 47 5.99 -8.45 -23.60
C LEU A 47 6.19 -9.93 -23.96
N THR A 48 6.67 -10.75 -23.03
CA THR A 48 7.01 -12.16 -23.31
C THR A 48 5.77 -13.05 -23.47
N GLY A 49 4.65 -12.68 -22.88
CA GLY A 49 3.44 -13.53 -22.82
C GLY A 49 3.58 -14.74 -21.88
N LEU A 50 4.72 -14.91 -21.20
CA LEU A 50 4.95 -16.01 -20.27
C LEU A 50 4.32 -15.75 -18.92
N PRO A 51 3.89 -16.80 -18.20
CA PRO A 51 3.49 -16.69 -16.80
C PRO A 51 4.60 -16.02 -16.01
N THR A 52 4.25 -14.94 -15.31
CA THR A 52 5.24 -14.13 -14.59
C THR A 52 4.77 -13.83 -13.19
N THR A 53 5.52 -14.28 -12.18
CA THR A 53 5.36 -13.86 -10.80
C THR A 53 6.32 -12.72 -10.52
N CYS A 54 5.78 -11.56 -10.10
CA CYS A 54 6.58 -10.40 -9.76
C CYS A 54 6.54 -10.13 -8.27
N VAL A 55 7.72 -10.17 -7.62
CA VAL A 55 7.91 -9.77 -6.22
C VAL A 55 8.36 -8.33 -6.19
N ARG A 56 7.59 -7.45 -5.57
CA ARG A 56 7.93 -6.03 -5.43
C ARG A 56 7.37 -5.47 -4.13
N SER A 57 8.05 -4.48 -3.55
CA SER A 57 7.62 -3.85 -2.30
C SER A 57 6.69 -2.67 -2.55
N TYR A 58 5.62 -2.57 -1.72
CA TYR A 58 4.84 -1.35 -1.57
C TYR A 58 5.66 -0.24 -0.92
N TRP A 59 6.52 -0.62 0.04
CA TRP A 59 7.30 0.30 0.85
C TRP A 59 8.55 0.76 0.13
N ASP A 60 8.90 2.04 0.29
CA ASP A 60 10.18 2.56 -0.13
C ASP A 60 11.32 1.82 0.59
N LEU A 61 12.20 1.23 -0.18
CA LEU A 61 13.36 0.48 0.30
C LEU A 61 14.56 1.40 0.62
N GLY A 62 14.44 2.69 0.32
CA GLY A 62 15.49 3.67 0.52
C GLY A 62 16.57 3.67 -0.57
N PRO A 63 17.56 4.56 -0.46
CA PRO A 63 18.60 4.73 -1.47
C PRO A 63 19.48 3.48 -1.61
N ILE A 64 19.71 3.02 -2.85
CA ILE A 64 20.46 1.80 -3.19
C ILE A 64 21.87 1.80 -2.61
N LEU A 65 22.53 2.96 -2.53
CA LEU A 65 23.92 3.08 -2.10
C LEU A 65 24.07 3.38 -0.60
N ARG A 66 23.00 3.35 0.17
CA ARG A 66 23.02 3.61 1.62
C ARG A 66 23.02 2.29 2.38
N PHE A 67 24.18 1.90 2.88
CA PHE A 67 24.38 0.64 3.61
C PHE A 67 24.20 0.84 5.11
N GLU A 68 22.94 0.92 5.56
CA GLU A 68 22.59 0.99 6.98
C GLU A 68 22.04 -0.34 7.48
N PRO A 69 22.60 -0.93 8.57
CA PRO A 69 22.16 -2.23 9.08
C PRO A 69 20.68 -2.30 9.42
N ALA A 70 20.12 -1.23 10.00
CA ALA A 70 18.68 -1.17 10.34
C ALA A 70 17.80 -1.19 9.09
N THR A 71 18.14 -0.40 8.08
CA THR A 71 17.43 -0.36 6.79
C THR A 71 17.54 -1.72 6.07
N ALA A 72 18.73 -2.31 6.05
CA ALA A 72 18.93 -3.62 5.45
C ALA A 72 18.09 -4.72 6.14
N LYS A 73 18.07 -4.74 7.48
CA LYS A 73 17.26 -5.68 8.25
C LYS A 73 15.75 -5.51 7.96
N ARG A 74 15.27 -4.26 7.92
CA ARG A 74 13.88 -3.93 7.56
C ARG A 74 13.56 -4.42 6.14
N ASN A 75 14.40 -4.12 5.17
CA ASN A 75 14.17 -4.46 3.76
C ASN A 75 14.20 -5.97 3.52
N ILE A 76 15.05 -6.73 4.22
CA ILE A 76 15.04 -8.20 4.19
C ILE A 76 13.69 -8.74 4.69
N ALA A 77 13.17 -8.20 5.79
CA ALA A 77 11.89 -8.63 6.33
C ALA A 77 10.72 -8.28 5.39
N LEU A 78 10.74 -7.08 4.78
CA LEU A 78 9.76 -6.68 3.78
C LEU A 78 9.82 -7.59 2.54
N GLY A 79 11.01 -7.85 2.00
CA GLY A 79 11.18 -8.74 0.84
C GLY A 79 10.70 -10.17 1.12
N TYR A 80 10.89 -10.68 2.34
CA TYR A 80 10.31 -11.95 2.77
C TYR A 80 8.78 -11.93 2.69
N GLN A 81 8.14 -10.88 3.24
CA GLN A 81 6.69 -10.73 3.20
C GLN A 81 6.17 -10.56 1.76
N ASP A 82 6.86 -9.76 0.93
CA ASP A 82 6.50 -9.51 -0.47
C ASP A 82 6.54 -10.82 -1.29
N CYS A 83 7.57 -11.64 -1.07
CA CYS A 83 7.67 -12.96 -1.67
C CYS A 83 6.47 -13.84 -1.28
N TYR A 84 6.15 -13.92 0.02
CA TYR A 84 5.02 -14.71 0.48
C TYR A 84 3.67 -14.20 -0.04
N ARG A 85 3.51 -12.88 -0.24
CA ARG A 85 2.32 -12.30 -0.90
C ARG A 85 2.26 -12.67 -2.38
N ALA A 86 3.37 -12.56 -3.10
CA ALA A 86 3.42 -12.91 -4.52
C ALA A 86 3.03 -14.37 -4.79
N PHE A 87 3.34 -15.26 -3.84
CA PHE A 87 2.95 -16.68 -3.89
C PHE A 87 1.64 -17.00 -3.14
N GLY A 88 0.86 -16.00 -2.73
CA GLY A 88 -0.45 -16.18 -2.10
C GLY A 88 -0.43 -16.82 -0.71
N ARG A 89 0.73 -16.80 -0.01
CA ARG A 89 0.88 -17.32 1.35
C ARG A 89 0.53 -16.29 2.41
N LEU A 90 0.63 -15.00 2.07
CA LEU A 90 0.16 -13.87 2.85
C LEU A 90 -0.78 -13.04 1.99
N ALA A 91 -1.66 -12.29 2.65
CA ALA A 91 -2.59 -11.35 2.04
C ALA A 91 -2.20 -9.90 2.33
N GLY A 92 -3.02 -8.94 1.86
CA GLY A 92 -2.82 -7.50 2.04
C GLY A 92 -1.92 -6.88 0.98
N THR A 93 -1.84 -5.55 0.99
CA THR A 93 -1.11 -4.75 0.01
C THR A 93 0.09 -4.05 0.66
N ALA A 94 -0.15 -3.09 1.54
CA ALA A 94 0.90 -2.41 2.30
C ALA A 94 1.33 -3.23 3.52
N TYR A 95 0.39 -3.88 4.18
CA TYR A 95 0.64 -4.71 5.36
C TYR A 95 0.47 -6.20 5.05
N ALA A 96 1.34 -7.01 5.62
CA ALA A 96 1.24 -8.45 5.48
C ALA A 96 0.20 -9.00 6.45
N LEU A 97 -0.86 -9.58 5.92
CA LEU A 97 -1.90 -10.28 6.67
C LEU A 97 -1.73 -11.79 6.55
N ARG A 98 -1.98 -12.52 7.62
CA ARG A 98 -2.05 -13.99 7.57
C ARG A 98 -3.15 -14.41 6.61
N ALA A 99 -3.00 -15.58 6.00
CA ALA A 99 -3.94 -16.09 5.00
C ALA A 99 -5.38 -16.11 5.55
N GLY A 100 -6.31 -15.51 4.80
CA GLY A 100 -7.73 -15.43 5.16
C GLY A 100 -8.11 -14.27 6.10
N GLU A 101 -7.14 -13.59 6.72
CA GLU A 101 -7.42 -12.45 7.59
C GLU A 101 -7.88 -11.21 6.83
N ASP A 102 -7.47 -11.06 5.58
CA ASP A 102 -7.96 -10.04 4.66
C ASP A 102 -9.47 -10.16 4.41
N LYS A 103 -9.99 -11.37 4.28
CA LYS A 103 -11.43 -11.63 4.11
C LYS A 103 -12.22 -11.27 5.36
N LYS A 104 -11.76 -11.72 6.53
CA LYS A 104 -12.36 -11.38 7.83
C LYS A 104 -12.41 -9.85 8.04
N LEU A 105 -11.31 -9.20 7.70
CA LEU A 105 -11.19 -7.75 7.80
C LEU A 105 -12.17 -7.04 6.86
N ALA A 106 -12.28 -7.50 5.61
CA ALA A 106 -13.20 -6.93 4.64
C ALA A 106 -14.67 -7.09 5.06
N GLU A 107 -15.07 -8.25 5.55
CA GLU A 107 -16.43 -8.52 6.02
C GLU A 107 -16.89 -7.53 7.10
N ARG A 108 -16.00 -7.20 8.02
CA ARG A 108 -16.31 -6.32 9.14
C ARG A 108 -16.13 -4.82 8.81
N PHE A 109 -15.15 -4.47 7.95
CA PHE A 109 -14.74 -3.09 7.71
C PHE A 109 -15.46 -2.44 6.53
N VAL A 110 -15.57 -3.14 5.38
CA VAL A 110 -15.92 -2.51 4.10
C VAL A 110 -17.32 -1.89 4.10
N ARG A 111 -18.33 -2.62 4.58
CA ARG A 111 -19.71 -2.12 4.59
C ARG A 111 -19.90 -0.92 5.52
N PRO A 112 -19.43 -0.94 6.79
CA PRO A 112 -19.49 0.24 7.67
C PRO A 112 -18.75 1.44 7.08
N TYR A 113 -17.54 1.24 6.56
CA TYR A 113 -16.75 2.30 5.92
C TYR A 113 -17.48 2.95 4.75
N ALA A 114 -17.95 2.15 3.81
CA ALA A 114 -18.68 2.64 2.64
C ALA A 114 -19.99 3.36 3.00
N ARG A 115 -20.69 2.94 4.07
CA ARG A 115 -21.89 3.61 4.59
C ARG A 115 -21.54 4.98 5.15
N LEU A 116 -20.52 5.03 6.01
CA LEU A 116 -20.08 6.26 6.65
C LEU A 116 -19.57 7.28 5.62
N LEU A 117 -18.73 6.85 4.69
CA LEU A 117 -18.20 7.69 3.61
C LEU A 117 -19.34 8.26 2.75
N ARG A 118 -20.29 7.45 2.30
CA ARG A 118 -21.45 7.93 1.52
C ARG A 118 -22.26 8.95 2.29
N SER A 119 -22.47 8.74 3.58
CA SER A 119 -23.17 9.70 4.44
C SER A 119 -22.40 11.02 4.54
N ALA A 120 -21.09 10.99 4.68
CA ALA A 120 -20.25 12.20 4.70
C ALA A 120 -20.29 12.93 3.36
N ILE A 121 -20.15 12.21 2.24
CA ILE A 121 -20.17 12.76 0.87
C ILE A 121 -21.55 13.39 0.55
N SER A 122 -22.66 12.82 1.02
CA SER A 122 -23.98 13.40 0.80
C SER A 122 -24.14 14.79 1.41
N ARG A 123 -23.38 15.11 2.44
CA ARG A 123 -23.33 16.42 3.10
C ARG A 123 -22.31 17.37 2.47
N SER A 124 -21.20 16.82 2.03
CA SER A 124 -20.12 17.57 1.36
C SER A 124 -19.49 16.74 0.25
N PRO A 125 -19.91 16.95 -1.02
CA PRO A 125 -19.42 16.21 -2.16
C PRO A 125 -17.88 16.29 -2.37
N SER A 126 -17.24 17.36 -1.89
CA SER A 126 -15.78 17.52 -1.95
C SER A 126 -15.00 16.45 -1.16
N LEU A 127 -15.65 15.79 -0.20
CA LEU A 127 -15.02 14.71 0.59
C LEU A 127 -14.68 13.47 -0.24
N ALA A 128 -15.37 13.25 -1.35
CA ALA A 128 -14.98 12.21 -2.30
C ALA A 128 -13.59 12.46 -2.91
N LEU A 129 -13.29 13.72 -3.24
CA LEU A 129 -11.97 14.11 -3.75
C LEU A 129 -10.90 14.02 -2.64
N THR A 130 -11.28 14.37 -1.41
CA THR A 130 -10.40 14.29 -0.24
C THR A 130 -10.00 12.85 0.05
N GLU A 131 -10.95 11.93 0.08
CA GLU A 131 -10.70 10.50 0.26
C GLU A 131 -9.85 9.94 -0.88
N GLY A 132 -10.21 10.24 -2.13
CA GLY A 132 -9.44 9.83 -3.31
C GLY A 132 -7.99 10.35 -3.27
N ALA A 133 -7.78 11.60 -2.85
CA ALA A 133 -6.43 12.16 -2.69
C ALA A 133 -5.61 11.41 -1.63
N ALA A 134 -6.22 11.01 -0.52
CA ALA A 134 -5.56 10.21 0.51
C ALA A 134 -5.16 8.81 0.01
N LEU A 135 -5.97 8.19 -0.85
CA LEU A 135 -5.77 6.84 -1.38
C LEU A 135 -4.87 6.77 -2.61
N ARG A 136 -4.62 7.90 -3.28
CA ARG A 136 -3.81 7.97 -4.52
C ARG A 136 -2.50 7.18 -4.46
N PRO A 137 -1.70 7.21 -3.37
CA PRO A 137 -0.45 6.43 -3.30
C PRO A 137 -0.65 4.92 -3.43
N MET A 138 -1.83 4.40 -3.07
CA MET A 138 -2.14 2.97 -3.14
C MET A 138 -2.74 2.52 -4.47
N GLU A 139 -3.21 3.41 -5.33
CA GLU A 139 -3.98 3.07 -6.55
C GLU A 139 -3.25 2.05 -7.43
N ARG A 140 -1.96 2.27 -7.71
CA ARG A 140 -1.15 1.38 -8.56
C ARG A 140 -0.94 -0.02 -7.95
N TRP A 141 -1.14 -0.17 -6.65
CA TRP A 141 -0.92 -1.41 -5.91
C TRP A 141 -2.20 -2.22 -5.71
N CYS A 142 -3.36 -1.57 -5.76
CA CYS A 142 -4.67 -2.18 -5.55
C CYS A 142 -5.19 -2.82 -6.84
N THR A 143 -4.57 -3.90 -7.27
CA THR A 143 -4.89 -4.59 -8.53
C THR A 143 -6.14 -5.47 -8.43
N THR A 144 -6.54 -5.88 -7.23
CA THR A 144 -7.72 -6.70 -6.98
C THR A 144 -8.83 -5.89 -6.29
N GLU A 145 -10.07 -6.38 -6.37
CA GLU A 145 -11.21 -5.77 -5.65
C GLU A 145 -10.98 -5.79 -4.13
N GLN A 146 -10.45 -6.89 -3.61
CA GLN A 146 -10.11 -7.05 -2.20
C GLN A 146 -9.07 -6.02 -1.75
N ALA A 147 -8.00 -5.84 -2.53
CA ALA A 147 -6.98 -4.83 -2.23
C ALA A 147 -7.56 -3.41 -2.20
N ARG A 148 -8.42 -3.06 -3.17
CA ARG A 148 -9.11 -1.76 -3.18
C ARG A 148 -10.03 -1.57 -1.98
N ALA A 149 -10.73 -2.62 -1.58
CA ALA A 149 -11.66 -2.57 -0.46
C ALA A 149 -10.96 -2.34 0.90
N LEU A 150 -9.74 -2.83 1.07
CA LEU A 150 -8.94 -2.66 2.29
C LEU A 150 -7.97 -1.48 2.23
N ALA A 151 -7.76 -0.87 1.07
CA ALA A 151 -6.86 0.27 0.90
C ALA A 151 -7.09 1.41 1.91
N PRO A 152 -8.33 1.80 2.27
CA PRO A 152 -8.54 2.85 3.27
C PRO A 152 -7.95 2.51 4.64
N LEU A 153 -8.07 1.28 5.11
CA LEU A 153 -7.52 0.85 6.39
C LEU A 153 -6.01 0.78 6.33
N GLU A 154 -5.43 0.13 5.31
CA GLU A 154 -3.99 -0.01 5.16
C GLU A 154 -3.31 1.36 5.01
N ARG A 155 -3.94 2.29 4.25
CA ARG A 155 -3.43 3.65 4.12
C ARG A 155 -3.51 4.44 5.42
N ALA A 156 -4.60 4.31 6.17
CA ALA A 156 -4.72 4.94 7.49
C ALA A 156 -3.68 4.38 8.49
N ALA A 157 -3.42 3.08 8.45
CA ALA A 157 -2.38 2.44 9.27
C ALA A 157 -0.97 2.96 8.90
N GLU A 158 -0.68 3.15 7.60
CA GLU A 158 0.56 3.75 7.12
C GLU A 158 0.71 5.19 7.64
N LEU A 159 -0.34 6.01 7.51
CA LEU A 159 -0.35 7.41 7.98
C LEU A 159 -0.18 7.51 9.51
N ALA A 160 -0.69 6.55 10.25
CA ALA A 160 -0.52 6.44 11.70
C ALA A 160 0.88 5.91 12.11
N GLY A 161 1.70 5.45 11.16
CA GLY A 161 3.03 4.93 11.44
C GLY A 161 3.02 3.53 12.08
N VAL A 162 2.07 2.68 11.70
CA VAL A 162 2.11 1.26 12.07
C VAL A 162 3.34 0.61 11.44
N ASP A 163 4.00 -0.31 12.17
CA ASP A 163 5.21 -0.97 11.69
C ASP A 163 4.91 -1.85 10.46
N PRO A 164 5.54 -1.63 9.31
CA PRO A 164 5.31 -2.43 8.11
C PRO A 164 5.90 -3.84 8.18
N VAL A 165 6.82 -4.09 9.09
CA VAL A 165 7.55 -5.38 9.19
C VAL A 165 6.70 -6.47 9.87
N GLY A 166 5.62 -6.11 10.57
CA GLY A 166 4.72 -7.07 11.21
C GLY A 166 3.94 -7.95 10.21
N ILE A 167 3.68 -9.20 10.61
CA ILE A 167 2.68 -10.06 9.95
C ILE A 167 1.48 -10.11 10.88
N TYR A 168 0.37 -9.53 10.45
CA TYR A 168 -0.78 -9.24 11.28
C TYR A 168 -1.95 -10.21 11.07
N THR A 169 -2.72 -10.43 12.11
CA THR A 169 -4.14 -10.77 11.98
C THR A 169 -4.97 -9.52 11.71
N ALA A 170 -6.24 -9.68 11.37
CA ALA A 170 -7.16 -8.58 11.19
C ALA A 170 -7.27 -7.70 12.45
N ASP A 171 -7.33 -8.34 13.63
CA ASP A 171 -7.44 -7.63 14.91
C ASP A 171 -6.14 -6.93 15.28
N GLU A 172 -4.99 -7.60 15.16
CA GLU A 172 -3.68 -7.01 15.45
C GLU A 172 -3.40 -5.75 14.60
N LEU A 173 -3.78 -5.73 13.32
CA LEU A 173 -3.62 -4.54 12.47
C LEU A 173 -4.52 -3.40 12.92
N CYS A 174 -5.81 -3.69 13.25
CA CYS A 174 -6.74 -2.70 13.75
C CYS A 174 -6.27 -2.12 15.09
N ASP A 175 -5.84 -2.96 16.02
CA ASP A 175 -5.34 -2.54 17.33
C ASP A 175 -4.07 -1.69 17.21
N ALA A 176 -3.13 -2.11 16.37
CA ALA A 176 -1.91 -1.34 16.10
C ALA A 176 -2.23 0.04 15.50
N PHE A 177 -3.20 0.11 14.58
CA PHE A 177 -3.68 1.38 14.04
C PHE A 177 -4.31 2.26 15.13
N LEU A 178 -5.20 1.71 15.95
CA LEU A 178 -5.89 2.47 17.00
C LEU A 178 -4.93 3.01 18.07
N GLN A 179 -3.88 2.25 18.40
CA GLN A 179 -2.83 2.66 19.33
C GLN A 179 -1.94 3.79 18.76
N LYS A 180 -1.66 3.76 17.46
CA LYS A 180 -0.78 4.73 16.80
C LYS A 180 -1.50 5.98 16.29
N SER A 181 -2.79 5.85 15.92
CA SER A 181 -3.54 6.97 15.37
C SER A 181 -3.88 8.02 16.44
N ASP A 182 -3.70 9.30 16.10
CA ASP A 182 -4.06 10.43 16.95
C ASP A 182 -5.60 10.56 17.08
N GLY A 183 -6.11 10.25 18.26
CA GLY A 183 -7.54 10.34 18.56
C GLY A 183 -8.04 11.78 18.67
N GLU A 184 -7.21 12.74 19.11
CA GLU A 184 -7.60 14.16 19.22
C GLU A 184 -7.68 14.79 17.81
N ALA A 185 -6.71 14.53 16.96
CA ALA A 185 -6.76 14.98 15.55
C ALA A 185 -7.97 14.38 14.82
N ALA A 186 -8.33 13.13 15.08
CA ALA A 186 -9.51 12.48 14.51
C ALA A 186 -10.83 13.08 15.03
N ALA A 187 -10.88 13.45 16.30
CA ALA A 187 -12.11 13.93 16.98
C ALA A 187 -12.72 15.17 16.32
N ARG A 188 -11.91 16.02 15.69
CA ARG A 188 -12.40 17.21 14.96
C ARG A 188 -13.33 16.89 13.79
N PHE A 189 -13.27 15.64 13.24
CA PHE A 189 -14.14 15.19 12.16
C PHE A 189 -15.40 14.48 12.67
N TYR A 190 -15.48 14.14 13.96
CA TYR A 190 -16.59 13.38 14.51
C TYR A 190 -17.96 14.07 14.41
N PRO A 191 -18.09 15.41 14.56
CA PRO A 191 -19.38 16.07 14.34
C PRO A 191 -19.91 15.87 12.92
N LEU A 192 -19.03 15.88 11.90
CA LEU A 192 -19.37 15.53 10.53
C LEU A 192 -19.81 14.07 10.42
N LEU A 193 -19.04 13.15 10.99
CA LEU A 193 -19.27 11.71 10.88
C LEU A 193 -20.52 11.26 11.67
N ARG A 194 -20.79 11.88 12.82
CA ARG A 194 -22.01 11.66 13.62
C ARG A 194 -23.26 12.36 13.09
N GLN A 195 -23.12 13.16 12.05
CA GLN A 195 -24.22 13.93 11.46
C GLN A 195 -24.85 14.94 12.43
N GLU A 196 -24.05 15.53 13.30
CA GLU A 196 -24.51 16.52 14.26
C GLU A 196 -25.07 17.78 13.57
N ALA A 197 -26.15 18.33 14.12
CA ALA A 197 -26.75 19.58 13.64
C ALA A 197 -25.79 20.74 13.93
N GLY A 198 -25.43 21.53 12.89
CA GLY A 198 -24.55 22.69 13.06
C GLY A 198 -23.17 22.56 12.41
N TRP A 199 -22.81 21.40 11.87
CA TRP A 199 -21.61 21.28 11.07
C TRP A 199 -21.67 22.21 9.83
N ARG A 200 -20.65 23.02 9.65
CA ARG A 200 -20.61 24.04 8.58
C ARG A 200 -19.76 23.59 7.39
N PRO A 201 -20.12 23.92 6.13
CA PRO A 201 -19.32 23.60 4.94
C PRO A 201 -17.88 24.13 4.97
N MET A 202 -17.57 25.13 5.80
CA MET A 202 -16.21 25.67 5.96
C MET A 202 -15.26 24.63 6.57
N GLU A 203 -15.76 23.66 7.33
CA GLU A 203 -14.98 22.53 7.87
C GLU A 203 -14.65 21.50 6.77
N ALA A 204 -15.41 21.44 5.69
CA ALA A 204 -15.07 20.65 4.50
C ALA A 204 -13.81 21.18 3.79
N ALA A 205 -13.59 22.48 3.80
CA ALA A 205 -12.36 23.07 3.26
C ALA A 205 -11.12 22.67 4.07
N VAL A 206 -11.25 22.56 5.40
CA VAL A 206 -10.19 22.04 6.27
C VAL A 206 -9.94 20.56 5.99
N SER A 207 -10.99 19.76 5.78
CA SER A 207 -10.86 18.34 5.42
C SER A 207 -10.13 18.15 4.08
N ALA A 208 -10.38 19.03 3.10
CA ALA A 208 -9.70 19.00 1.80
C ALA A 208 -8.21 19.35 1.91
N ALA A 209 -7.82 20.14 2.91
CA ALA A 209 -6.42 20.51 3.16
C ALA A 209 -5.59 19.40 3.81
N VAL A 210 -6.24 18.41 4.45
CA VAL A 210 -5.57 17.33 5.20
C VAL A 210 -6.20 15.96 4.91
N PRO A 211 -6.06 15.46 3.66
CA PRO A 211 -6.72 14.24 3.22
C PRO A 211 -6.41 13.03 4.10
N GLY A 212 -5.16 12.92 4.56
CA GLY A 212 -4.73 11.80 5.41
C GLY A 212 -5.40 11.78 6.77
N GLU A 213 -5.60 12.95 7.39
CA GLU A 213 -6.26 13.03 8.70
C GLU A 213 -7.75 12.71 8.61
N PHE A 214 -8.41 13.17 7.53
CA PHE A 214 -9.80 12.80 7.28
C PHE A 214 -9.96 11.29 7.09
N LEU A 215 -9.09 10.64 6.29
CA LEU A 215 -9.10 9.20 6.11
C LEU A 215 -8.87 8.46 7.44
N THR A 216 -7.89 8.90 8.23
CA THR A 216 -7.59 8.32 9.55
C THR A 216 -8.79 8.44 10.49
N ALA A 217 -9.48 9.59 10.49
CA ALA A 217 -10.69 9.78 11.29
C ALA A 217 -11.84 8.88 10.85
N LEU A 218 -12.07 8.73 9.54
CA LEU A 218 -13.07 7.80 8.99
C LEU A 218 -12.82 6.37 9.46
N VAL A 219 -11.60 5.89 9.29
CA VAL A 219 -11.20 4.53 9.65
C VAL A 219 -11.33 4.32 11.15
N ARG A 220 -10.85 5.26 11.95
CA ARG A 220 -10.94 5.19 13.41
C ARG A 220 -12.40 5.15 13.88
N PHE A 221 -13.25 6.00 13.31
CA PHE A 221 -14.68 6.03 13.64
C PHE A 221 -15.36 4.69 13.30
N VAL A 222 -15.03 4.08 12.16
CA VAL A 222 -15.57 2.75 11.78
C VAL A 222 -15.16 1.67 12.79
N LEU A 223 -13.92 1.69 13.26
CA LEU A 223 -13.39 0.67 14.15
C LEU A 223 -13.83 0.82 15.60
N THR A 224 -14.05 2.04 16.07
CA THR A 224 -14.43 2.33 17.48
C THR A 224 -15.94 2.51 17.66
N GLY A 225 -16.68 2.83 16.61
CA GLY A 225 -18.10 3.20 16.68
C GLY A 225 -18.35 4.57 17.32
N GLN A 226 -17.29 5.37 17.48
CA GLN A 226 -17.35 6.67 18.18
C GLN A 226 -16.96 7.82 17.26
#